data_98bdcb2a7cdda2ca134384d73946fb40
#
_entry.id   98bdcb2a7cdda2ca134384d73946fb40
#
_cell.length_a   1.000
_cell.length_b   1.000
_cell.length_c   1.000
_cell.angle_alpha   90.00
_cell.angle_beta   90.00
_cell.angle_gamma   90.00
#
_symmetry.space_group_name_H-M   'P 1'
#
loop_
_entity.id
_entity.type
_entity.pdbx_description
1 polymer ?
#
loop_
_entity_poly.entity_id
_entity_poly.type
_entity_poly.pdbx_seq_one_letter_code
_entity_poly.pdbx_strand_id
1 'polypeptide(L)'
;MTIDKYECKSLKVLVKTIQLQMENFDFIIIGAGSAGCVLANRISENPNNKVLLIEAGGRDSNPWIHIPVGYYKTMHNPKVDWCYNTEPDETMANRSIPYPRGKTLGGSSSINGLLYIRGQEQDYNIWRQLGNKGWGWKDVLPYFIKSENQERGKNEFHGVGGPLSVSD
;
A
#
# COMPACT_ATOMS: atom_id res chain seq x y z
N MET A 1 -7.51 36.54 30.16
CA MET A 1 -6.92 35.39 29.40
C MET A 1 -5.89 35.98 28.46
N THR A 2 -4.65 36.08 28.93
CA THR A 2 -3.54 36.71 28.20
C THR A 2 -2.95 35.69 27.28
N ILE A 3 -3.18 35.85 25.97
CA ILE A 3 -2.55 35.01 24.94
C ILE A 3 -1.07 35.39 24.92
N ASP A 4 -0.23 34.44 25.22
CA ASP A 4 1.21 34.60 25.34
C ASP A 4 1.80 35.05 23.99
N LYS A 5 2.60 36.12 24.00
CA LYS A 5 3.20 36.68 22.78
C LYS A 5 4.07 35.69 21.99
N TYR A 6 4.48 34.60 22.63
CA TYR A 6 5.27 33.54 22.00
C TYR A 6 4.45 32.61 21.13
N GLU A 7 3.18 32.32 21.49
CA GLU A 7 2.28 31.52 20.62
C GLU A 7 1.94 32.24 19.33
N CYS A 8 1.75 33.56 19.39
CA CYS A 8 1.45 34.35 18.19
C CYS A 8 2.65 34.42 17.22
N LYS A 9 3.89 34.36 17.70
CA LYS A 9 5.09 34.31 16.85
C LYS A 9 5.28 32.96 16.19
N SER A 10 5.03 31.85 16.89
CA SER A 10 5.13 30.49 16.35
C SER A 10 4.06 30.24 15.29
N LEU A 11 2.83 30.73 15.52
CA LEU A 11 1.74 30.63 14.54
C LEU A 11 2.06 31.43 13.25
N LYS A 12 2.63 32.63 13.37
CA LYS A 12 3.05 33.43 12.21
C LYS A 12 4.18 32.79 11.42
N VAL A 13 5.11 32.14 12.09
CA VAL A 13 6.21 31.38 11.43
C VAL A 13 5.64 30.15 10.73
N LEU A 14 4.73 29.41 11.39
CA LEU A 14 4.06 28.26 10.79
C LEU A 14 3.25 28.63 9.54
N VAL A 15 2.45 29.69 9.63
CA VAL A 15 1.66 30.20 8.49
C VAL A 15 2.57 30.69 7.36
N LYS A 16 3.68 31.36 7.67
CA LYS A 16 4.64 31.81 6.65
C LYS A 16 5.36 30.62 6.01
N THR A 17 5.68 29.58 6.77
CA THR A 17 6.30 28.35 6.24
C THR A 17 5.30 27.58 5.36
N ILE A 18 4.03 27.50 5.75
CA ILE A 18 2.96 26.88 4.95
C ILE A 18 2.72 27.67 3.65
N GLN A 19 2.73 29.00 3.70
CA GLN A 19 2.57 29.82 2.48
C GLN A 19 3.78 29.72 1.51
N LEU A 20 4.98 29.44 2.01
CA LEU A 20 6.18 29.27 1.19
C LEU A 20 6.25 27.87 0.54
N GLN A 21 5.37 26.93 0.93
CA GLN A 21 5.34 25.55 0.45
C GLN A 21 4.01 25.18 -0.22
N MET A 22 3.31 26.14 -0.80
CA MET A 22 2.20 25.82 -1.72
C MET A 22 2.79 25.32 -3.05
N GLU A 23 3.31 24.10 -3.02
CA GLU A 23 3.64 23.39 -4.25
C GLU A 23 2.33 22.87 -4.86
N ASN A 24 2.15 23.12 -6.15
CA ASN A 24 1.06 22.51 -6.90
C ASN A 24 1.48 21.11 -7.34
N PHE A 25 0.63 20.12 -7.10
CA PHE A 25 0.79 18.77 -7.56
C PHE A 25 -0.30 18.44 -8.58
N ASP A 26 0.09 17.70 -9.62
CA ASP A 26 -0.85 17.21 -10.62
C ASP A 26 -1.64 16.00 -10.10
N PHE A 27 -0.99 15.21 -9.24
CA PHE A 27 -1.56 14.01 -8.65
C PHE A 27 -1.25 13.93 -7.15
N ILE A 28 -2.28 13.61 -6.35
CA ILE A 28 -2.14 13.34 -4.92
C ILE A 28 -2.60 11.89 -4.69
N ILE A 29 -1.69 11.05 -4.18
CA ILE A 29 -1.95 9.65 -3.88
C ILE A 29 -1.99 9.49 -2.36
N ILE A 30 -3.08 8.99 -1.83
CA ILE A 30 -3.28 8.80 -0.39
C ILE A 30 -3.07 7.32 -0.05
N GLY A 31 -2.06 7.05 0.75
CA GLY A 31 -1.60 5.73 1.15
C GLY A 31 -0.47 5.18 0.28
N ALA A 32 0.70 4.96 0.89
CA ALA A 32 1.87 4.35 0.26
C ALA A 32 1.90 2.82 0.47
N GLY A 33 0.76 2.17 0.36
CA GLY A 33 0.65 0.71 0.28
C GLY A 33 0.98 0.20 -1.13
N SER A 34 0.73 -1.09 -1.39
CA SER A 34 1.06 -1.75 -2.67
C SER A 34 0.51 -1.00 -3.88
N ALA A 35 -0.76 -0.60 -3.84
CA ALA A 35 -1.39 0.12 -4.95
C ALA A 35 -0.85 1.55 -5.12
N GLY A 36 -0.72 2.30 -4.00
CA GLY A 36 -0.23 3.67 -4.04
C GLY A 36 1.22 3.78 -4.51
N CYS A 37 2.08 2.86 -4.10
CA CYS A 37 3.46 2.80 -4.58
C CYS A 37 3.53 2.53 -6.09
N VAL A 38 2.69 1.64 -6.62
CA VAL A 38 2.62 1.37 -8.06
C VAL A 38 2.15 2.61 -8.82
N LEU A 39 1.07 3.25 -8.35
CA LEU A 39 0.55 4.48 -8.97
C LEU A 39 1.60 5.60 -8.96
N ALA A 40 2.24 5.83 -7.81
CA ALA A 40 3.28 6.85 -7.68
C ALA A 40 4.42 6.61 -8.66
N ASN A 41 4.91 5.38 -8.75
CA ASN A 41 5.96 4.99 -9.67
C ASN A 41 5.55 5.22 -11.13
N ARG A 42 4.39 4.72 -11.56
CA ARG A 42 3.96 4.79 -12.96
C ARG A 42 3.59 6.20 -13.42
N ILE A 43 2.94 6.98 -12.57
CA ILE A 43 2.55 8.36 -12.91
C ILE A 43 3.79 9.25 -12.98
N SER A 44 4.77 9.05 -12.10
CA SER A 44 6.01 9.84 -12.08
C SER A 44 7.02 9.43 -13.16
N GLU A 45 6.78 8.37 -13.94
CA GLU A 45 7.56 8.05 -15.15
C GLU A 45 7.54 9.21 -16.18
N ASN A 46 6.45 9.98 -16.20
CA ASN A 46 6.41 11.23 -16.94
C ASN A 46 7.01 12.35 -16.08
N PRO A 47 8.17 12.92 -16.45
CA PRO A 47 8.86 13.93 -15.65
C PRO A 47 8.09 15.27 -15.53
N ASN A 48 7.07 15.47 -16.35
CA ASN A 48 6.20 16.65 -16.25
C ASN A 48 5.14 16.51 -15.15
N ASN A 49 4.92 15.31 -14.64
CA ASN A 49 3.94 15.07 -13.57
C ASN A 49 4.57 15.29 -12.19
N LYS A 50 4.00 16.20 -11.43
CA LYS A 50 4.31 16.36 -10.01
C LYS A 50 3.38 15.49 -9.19
N VAL A 51 3.94 14.49 -8.51
CA VAL A 51 3.18 13.49 -7.74
C VAL A 51 3.47 13.64 -6.25
N LEU A 52 2.44 13.81 -5.44
CA LEU A 52 2.51 13.78 -3.99
C LEU A 52 1.99 12.43 -3.49
N LEU A 53 2.83 11.68 -2.79
CA LEU A 53 2.45 10.45 -2.10
C LEU A 53 2.38 10.72 -0.60
N ILE A 54 1.20 10.52 0.00
CA ILE A 54 0.94 10.75 1.42
C ILE A 54 0.76 9.40 2.11
N GLU A 55 1.50 9.18 3.19
CA GLU A 55 1.42 7.98 4.02
C GLU A 55 1.18 8.36 5.49
N ALA A 56 0.27 7.64 6.16
CA ALA A 56 -0.06 7.87 7.57
C ALA A 56 1.01 7.34 8.52
N GLY A 57 1.73 6.28 8.10
CA GLY A 57 2.81 5.68 8.87
C GLY A 57 4.16 6.29 8.58
N GLY A 58 5.17 5.79 9.29
CA GLY A 58 6.56 6.17 9.08
C GLY A 58 7.24 5.43 7.93
N ARG A 59 8.56 5.60 7.85
CA ARG A 59 9.40 4.81 6.95
C ARG A 59 9.43 3.34 7.41
N ASP A 60 9.65 2.45 6.48
CA ASP A 60 9.82 1.00 6.68
C ASP A 60 11.17 0.62 7.30
N SER A 61 11.68 1.45 8.19
CA SER A 61 13.00 1.30 8.83
C SER A 61 13.07 0.27 9.96
N ASN A 62 11.94 -0.35 10.32
CA ASN A 62 11.93 -1.42 11.31
C ASN A 62 12.64 -2.66 10.74
N PRO A 63 13.71 -3.17 11.39
CA PRO A 63 14.49 -4.31 10.87
C PRO A 63 13.66 -5.57 10.59
N TRP A 64 12.59 -5.79 11.35
CA TRP A 64 11.71 -6.93 11.17
C TRP A 64 10.88 -6.91 9.88
N ILE A 65 10.73 -5.75 9.25
CA ILE A 65 10.09 -5.64 7.92
C ILE A 65 10.96 -6.32 6.85
N HIS A 66 12.28 -6.26 7.00
CA HIS A 66 13.25 -6.74 6.01
C HIS A 66 13.71 -8.17 6.24
N ILE A 67 13.14 -8.87 7.23
CA ILE A 67 13.44 -10.27 7.56
C ILE A 67 12.16 -11.09 7.34
N PRO A 68 12.15 -12.13 6.48
CA PRO A 68 10.93 -12.87 6.14
C PRO A 68 10.11 -13.34 7.34
N VAL A 69 10.73 -13.92 8.37
CA VAL A 69 10.05 -14.35 9.59
C VAL A 69 9.61 -13.18 10.49
N GLY A 70 10.06 -11.96 10.17
CA GLY A 70 9.82 -10.76 10.96
C GLY A 70 8.35 -10.32 10.98
N TYR A 71 7.50 -10.82 10.07
CA TYR A 71 6.08 -10.49 10.07
C TYR A 71 5.39 -10.81 11.40
N TYR A 72 5.82 -11.83 12.13
CA TYR A 72 5.35 -12.12 13.49
C TYR A 72 5.67 -11.02 14.52
N LYS A 73 6.66 -10.16 14.24
CA LYS A 73 7.04 -9.03 15.08
C LYS A 73 6.46 -7.70 14.62
N THR A 74 6.00 -7.65 13.38
CA THR A 74 5.40 -6.44 12.81
C THR A 74 3.88 -6.44 12.92
N MET A 75 3.22 -7.60 12.75
CA MET A 75 1.80 -7.75 13.06
C MET A 75 1.52 -7.43 14.54
N HIS A 76 0.45 -6.69 14.79
CA HIS A 76 0.03 -6.20 16.11
C HIS A 76 1.01 -5.21 16.78
N ASN A 77 2.01 -4.72 16.05
CA ASN A 77 2.90 -3.68 16.53
C ASN A 77 2.35 -2.29 16.13
N PRO A 78 1.85 -1.48 17.07
CA PRO A 78 1.18 -0.20 16.76
C PRO A 78 2.09 0.85 16.11
N LYS A 79 3.41 0.61 16.06
CA LYS A 79 4.36 1.48 15.34
C LYS A 79 4.28 1.30 13.82
N VAL A 80 3.86 0.11 13.35
CA VAL A 80 3.83 -0.26 11.92
C VAL A 80 2.52 -0.94 11.50
N ASP A 81 1.60 -1.14 12.43
CA ASP A 81 0.28 -1.75 12.22
C ASP A 81 -0.81 -0.87 12.81
N TRP A 82 -1.96 -0.76 12.15
CA TRP A 82 -3.15 -0.09 12.67
C TRP A 82 -3.82 -0.87 13.81
N CYS A 83 -3.50 -2.15 13.96
CA CYS A 83 -4.03 -3.05 14.98
C CYS A 83 -5.57 -3.11 15.00
N TYR A 84 -6.20 -3.15 13.82
CA TYR A 84 -7.65 -3.28 13.73
C TYR A 84 -8.14 -4.64 14.19
N ASN A 85 -9.40 -4.68 14.61
CA ASN A 85 -10.15 -5.89 14.88
C ASN A 85 -11.44 -5.86 14.07
N THR A 86 -11.94 -7.03 13.67
CA THR A 86 -13.26 -7.13 13.04
C THR A 86 -14.35 -6.87 14.08
N GLU A 87 -15.53 -6.43 13.62
CA GLU A 87 -16.72 -6.51 14.45
C GLU A 87 -17.04 -7.99 14.77
N PRO A 88 -17.64 -8.26 15.94
CA PRO A 88 -18.12 -9.60 16.25
C PRO A 88 -19.13 -10.08 15.20
N ASP A 89 -19.00 -11.33 14.76
CA ASP A 89 -19.86 -11.92 13.73
C ASP A 89 -20.49 -13.21 14.28
N GLU A 90 -21.80 -13.33 14.16
CA GLU A 90 -22.56 -14.49 14.65
C GLU A 90 -22.12 -15.79 13.95
N THR A 91 -21.81 -15.73 12.66
CA THR A 91 -21.30 -16.89 11.88
C THR A 91 -19.93 -17.36 12.33
N MET A 92 -19.21 -16.50 13.06
CA MET A 92 -17.89 -16.74 13.64
C MET A 92 -17.96 -16.93 15.17
N ALA A 93 -19.08 -17.38 15.72
CA ALA A 93 -19.32 -17.53 17.14
C ALA A 93 -19.09 -16.24 17.95
N ASN A 94 -19.53 -15.12 17.41
CA ASN A 94 -19.39 -13.76 17.97
C ASN A 94 -17.93 -13.37 18.29
N ARG A 95 -16.96 -13.93 17.57
CA ARG A 95 -15.56 -13.57 17.75
C ARG A 95 -15.20 -12.27 17.01
N SER A 96 -14.43 -11.43 17.67
CA SER A 96 -13.68 -10.37 17.06
C SER A 96 -12.27 -10.89 16.72
N ILE A 97 -11.86 -10.73 15.49
CA ILE A 97 -10.60 -11.28 14.98
C ILE A 97 -9.62 -10.12 14.70
N PRO A 98 -8.39 -10.19 15.20
CA PRO A 98 -7.36 -9.22 14.84
C PRO A 98 -7.15 -9.17 13.33
N TYR A 99 -7.12 -7.93 12.78
CA TYR A 99 -7.03 -7.71 11.34
C TYR A 99 -5.87 -6.76 11.00
N PRO A 100 -4.64 -7.26 10.95
CA PRO A 100 -3.45 -6.44 10.71
C PRO A 100 -3.54 -5.62 9.42
N ARG A 101 -3.16 -4.34 9.50
CA ARG A 101 -3.04 -3.42 8.37
C ARG A 101 -1.80 -2.56 8.55
N GLY A 102 -0.90 -2.59 7.58
CA GLY A 102 0.34 -1.84 7.67
C GLY A 102 0.11 -0.33 7.76
N LYS A 103 0.85 0.30 8.68
CA LYS A 103 0.93 1.74 8.92
C LYS A 103 2.37 2.18 8.75
N THR A 104 2.86 2.08 7.53
CA THR A 104 4.24 2.36 7.14
C THR A 104 4.35 2.45 5.62
N LEU A 105 5.46 2.96 5.08
CA LEU A 105 5.75 2.84 3.65
C LEU A 105 5.70 1.36 3.23
N GLY A 106 5.04 1.08 2.10
CA GLY A 106 4.72 -0.26 1.63
C GLY A 106 3.40 -0.79 2.19
N GLY A 107 2.84 -0.18 3.25
CA GLY A 107 1.55 -0.59 3.84
C GLY A 107 1.56 -2.04 4.30
N SER A 108 0.50 -2.77 3.99
CA SER A 108 0.40 -4.19 4.38
C SER A 108 1.40 -5.10 3.66
N SER A 109 1.97 -4.71 2.51
CA SER A 109 3.04 -5.48 1.90
C SER A 109 4.35 -5.45 2.69
N SER A 110 4.53 -4.48 3.59
CA SER A 110 5.66 -4.42 4.51
C SER A 110 5.51 -5.30 5.77
N ILE A 111 4.30 -5.80 6.06
CA ILE A 111 4.03 -6.59 7.26
C ILE A 111 3.30 -7.91 6.99
N ASN A 112 3.08 -8.28 5.72
CA ASN A 112 2.41 -9.52 5.33
C ASN A 112 3.32 -10.75 5.48
N GLY A 113 2.75 -11.95 5.29
CA GLY A 113 3.47 -13.21 5.38
C GLY A 113 4.25 -13.60 4.13
N LEU A 114 4.43 -12.69 3.16
CA LEU A 114 5.23 -12.86 1.93
C LEU A 114 4.74 -13.98 0.98
N LEU A 115 3.50 -14.43 1.12
CA LEU A 115 2.93 -15.42 0.22
C LEU A 115 2.46 -14.74 -1.08
N TYR A 116 2.96 -15.23 -2.21
CA TYR A 116 2.53 -14.78 -3.53
C TYR A 116 1.47 -15.74 -4.10
N ILE A 117 0.21 -15.32 -4.05
CA ILE A 117 -0.94 -16.07 -4.56
C ILE A 117 -1.80 -15.11 -5.36
N ARG A 118 -2.28 -15.56 -6.53
CA ARG A 118 -3.28 -14.87 -7.34
C ARG A 118 -4.67 -15.46 -7.08
N GLY A 119 -5.70 -14.68 -7.34
CA GLY A 119 -7.06 -15.20 -7.45
C GLY A 119 -7.17 -16.21 -8.61
N GLN A 120 -8.16 -17.07 -8.55
CA GLN A 120 -8.45 -18.02 -9.63
C GLN A 120 -9.07 -17.29 -10.84
N GLU A 121 -8.96 -17.86 -12.01
CA GLU A 121 -9.56 -17.32 -13.23
C GLU A 121 -11.06 -17.00 -13.03
N GLN A 122 -11.76 -17.89 -12.32
CA GLN A 122 -13.19 -17.74 -12.05
C GLN A 122 -13.53 -16.49 -11.24
N ASP A 123 -12.68 -16.10 -10.28
CA ASP A 123 -12.90 -14.91 -9.45
C ASP A 123 -13.00 -13.65 -10.33
N TYR A 124 -12.06 -13.49 -11.26
CA TYR A 124 -12.04 -12.35 -12.19
C TYR A 124 -13.17 -12.41 -13.22
N ASN A 125 -13.49 -13.61 -13.70
CA ASN A 125 -14.59 -13.81 -14.65
C ASN A 125 -15.93 -13.50 -13.99
N ILE A 126 -16.13 -13.79 -12.70
CA ILE A 126 -17.30 -13.37 -11.93
C ILE A 126 -17.35 -11.84 -11.82
N TRP A 127 -16.24 -11.18 -11.53
CA TRP A 127 -16.22 -9.71 -11.50
C TRP A 127 -16.68 -9.12 -12.84
N ARG A 128 -16.19 -9.64 -13.94
CA ARG A 128 -16.64 -9.22 -15.27
C ARG A 128 -18.14 -9.45 -15.47
N GLN A 129 -18.67 -10.60 -15.06
CA GLN A 129 -20.09 -10.94 -15.17
C GLN A 129 -20.97 -10.00 -14.35
N LEU A 130 -20.49 -9.53 -13.19
CA LEU A 130 -21.15 -8.55 -12.35
C LEU A 130 -21.12 -7.11 -12.93
N GLY A 131 -20.61 -6.94 -14.16
CA GLY A 131 -20.62 -5.67 -14.87
C GLY A 131 -19.26 -4.93 -14.88
N ASN A 132 -18.22 -5.47 -14.26
CA ASN A 132 -16.89 -4.87 -14.25
C ASN A 132 -16.13 -5.23 -15.53
N LYS A 133 -16.45 -4.57 -16.62
CA LYS A 133 -15.78 -4.78 -17.92
C LYS A 133 -14.28 -4.47 -17.80
N GLY A 134 -13.42 -5.31 -18.42
CA GLY A 134 -11.97 -5.17 -18.35
C GLY A 134 -11.34 -5.82 -17.08
N TRP A 135 -12.13 -6.52 -16.26
CA TRP A 135 -11.66 -7.22 -15.07
C TRP A 135 -11.75 -8.75 -15.17
N GLY A 136 -12.01 -9.31 -16.36
CA GLY A 136 -11.94 -10.75 -16.55
C GLY A 136 -10.51 -11.27 -16.55
N TRP A 137 -10.33 -12.57 -16.37
CA TRP A 137 -9.00 -13.18 -16.30
C TRP A 137 -8.09 -12.78 -17.45
N LYS A 138 -8.61 -12.83 -18.68
CA LYS A 138 -7.84 -12.44 -19.89
C LYS A 138 -7.41 -10.97 -19.89
N ASP A 139 -8.15 -10.13 -19.20
CA ASP A 139 -7.85 -8.70 -19.10
C ASP A 139 -6.76 -8.44 -18.04
N VAL A 140 -6.79 -9.17 -16.90
CA VAL A 140 -5.88 -8.94 -15.76
C VAL A 140 -4.58 -9.73 -15.84
N LEU A 141 -4.59 -10.92 -16.45
CA LEU A 141 -3.40 -11.79 -16.56
C LEU A 141 -2.17 -11.09 -17.16
N PRO A 142 -2.28 -10.27 -18.22
CA PRO A 142 -1.12 -9.54 -18.75
C PRO A 142 -0.44 -8.63 -17.73
N TYR A 143 -1.19 -8.06 -16.81
CA TYR A 143 -0.65 -7.20 -15.74
C TYR A 143 0.06 -8.02 -14.65
N PHE A 144 -0.46 -9.19 -14.30
CA PHE A 144 0.24 -10.12 -13.42
C PHE A 144 1.58 -10.56 -14.01
N ILE A 145 1.59 -10.95 -15.27
CA ILE A 145 2.80 -11.34 -16.00
C ILE A 145 3.80 -10.17 -16.07
N LYS A 146 3.32 -8.96 -16.37
CA LYS A 146 4.16 -7.76 -16.45
C LYS A 146 4.82 -7.39 -15.11
N SER A 147 4.12 -7.59 -14.01
CA SER A 147 4.61 -7.21 -12.68
C SER A 147 5.62 -8.20 -12.10
N GLU A 148 5.63 -9.44 -12.55
CA GLU A 148 6.32 -10.56 -11.94
C GLU A 148 7.73 -10.78 -12.50
N ASN A 149 8.64 -11.16 -11.60
CA ASN A 149 9.93 -11.74 -11.94
C ASN A 149 10.06 -13.08 -11.23
N GLN A 150 9.51 -14.14 -11.87
CA GLN A 150 9.45 -15.48 -11.33
C GLN A 150 10.78 -16.22 -11.54
N GLU A 151 11.37 -16.73 -10.46
CA GLU A 151 12.67 -17.44 -10.54
C GLU A 151 12.61 -18.76 -11.33
N ARG A 152 11.43 -19.42 -11.35
CA ARG A 152 11.19 -20.64 -12.16
C ARG A 152 11.15 -20.38 -13.66
N GLY A 153 11.19 -19.11 -14.08
CA GLY A 153 11.16 -18.70 -15.48
C GLY A 153 9.77 -18.38 -16.00
N LYS A 154 9.74 -17.97 -17.26
CA LYS A 154 8.53 -17.52 -17.96
C LYS A 154 7.71 -18.71 -18.47
N ASN A 155 6.39 -18.62 -18.37
CA ASN A 155 5.43 -19.49 -19.03
C ASN A 155 4.14 -18.72 -19.40
N GLU A 156 3.05 -19.41 -19.72
CA GLU A 156 1.77 -18.79 -20.10
C GLU A 156 1.11 -18.00 -18.97
N PHE A 157 1.44 -18.28 -17.70
CA PHE A 157 0.87 -17.62 -16.52
C PHE A 157 1.87 -16.73 -15.80
N HIS A 158 3.16 -16.94 -15.98
CA HIS A 158 4.22 -16.30 -15.19
C HIS A 158 5.17 -15.47 -16.06
N GLY A 159 5.59 -14.32 -15.50
CA GLY A 159 6.52 -13.39 -16.13
C GLY A 159 7.90 -13.40 -15.52
N VAL A 160 8.87 -12.85 -16.26
CA VAL A 160 10.22 -12.55 -15.79
C VAL A 160 10.57 -11.12 -16.15
N GLY A 161 11.46 -10.50 -15.36
CA GLY A 161 11.92 -9.12 -15.56
C GLY A 161 10.96 -8.04 -15.05
N GLY A 162 9.84 -8.40 -14.41
CA GLY A 162 8.99 -7.45 -13.70
C GLY A 162 9.61 -7.01 -12.37
N PRO A 163 9.06 -5.96 -11.74
CA PRO A 163 9.61 -5.39 -10.51
C PRO A 163 9.38 -6.25 -9.25
N LEU A 164 8.45 -7.22 -9.28
CA LEU A 164 8.12 -8.07 -8.15
C LEU A 164 8.86 -9.40 -8.27
N SER A 165 9.92 -9.59 -7.49
CA SER A 165 10.63 -10.86 -7.39
C SER A 165 9.79 -11.89 -6.65
N VAL A 166 9.65 -13.07 -7.27
CA VAL A 166 8.92 -14.23 -6.72
C VAL A 166 9.86 -15.43 -6.73
N SER A 167 10.12 -15.97 -5.56
CA SER A 167 10.99 -17.14 -5.34
C SER A 167 10.28 -18.20 -4.50
N ASP A 168 10.83 -19.39 -4.47
CA ASP A 168 10.40 -20.49 -3.60
C ASP A 168 10.99 -20.41 -2.21
#